data_8496387a98d9bbabce5c8f93c07e26cd
#
_entry.id   8496387a98d9bbabce5c8f93c07e26cd
#
_cell.length_a   1.000
_cell.length_b   1.000
_cell.length_c   1.000
_cell.angle_alpha   90.00
_cell.angle_beta   90.00
_cell.angle_gamma   90.00
#
_symmetry.space_group_name_H-M   'P 1'
#
loop_
_entity.id
_entity.type
_entity.pdbx_description
1 polymer ?
#
loop_
_entity_poly.entity_id
_entity_poly.type
_entity_poly.pdbx_seq_one_letter_code
_entity_poly.pdbx_strand_id
1 'polypeptide(L)'
;MKNRKYFLTIMLLCILSCEKDFLNVVPDNIATIDLAFNNRATAERFLSTCYTYIPEHAHVEQNFSLLAGDEIWYYAENDFYMNNETSFRIAKGLQNSSSPYLNYWEGGRGAPHSLFTGLRDCNIFLENLVSVPGLEEEERQRWLAEVKVLKAFYHFWLLRMYGPIPIIRDNLYVGASLEESQVPRNSVDDVVDYIVELIDEVIASEALPGIINYIYTEQGRITLPAAKAIKAKALVLAASPLFNGNTDMSELVDAEGNSLVNQVYDENKWVLAK
;
A
#
# COMPACT_ATOMS: atom_id res chain seq x y z
N MET A 1 -22.68 -22.98 64.31
CA MET A 1 -21.34 -23.26 63.69
C MET A 1 -21.44 -24.14 62.47
N LYS A 2 -22.43 -25.01 62.26
CA LYS A 2 -22.56 -25.93 61.14
C LYS A 2 -22.86 -25.20 59.81
N ASN A 3 -23.71 -24.17 59.80
CA ASN A 3 -24.13 -23.41 58.61
C ASN A 3 -23.01 -22.52 58.03
N ARG A 4 -22.05 -22.09 58.85
CA ARG A 4 -20.92 -21.23 58.42
C ARG A 4 -19.91 -22.00 57.56
N LYS A 5 -19.80 -23.32 57.76
CA LYS A 5 -18.94 -24.20 56.95
C LYS A 5 -19.51 -24.41 55.55
N TYR A 6 -20.84 -24.57 55.42
CA TYR A 6 -21.50 -24.73 54.12
C TYR A 6 -21.45 -23.41 53.32
N PHE A 7 -21.58 -22.26 53.99
CA PHE A 7 -21.44 -20.96 53.33
C PHE A 7 -20.02 -20.73 52.76
N LEU A 8 -18.99 -21.14 53.50
CA LEU A 8 -17.60 -21.04 53.01
C LEU A 8 -17.34 -22.01 51.84
N THR A 9 -17.92 -23.19 51.83
CA THR A 9 -17.76 -24.17 50.75
C THR A 9 -18.47 -23.74 49.47
N ILE A 10 -19.67 -23.13 49.60
CA ILE A 10 -20.38 -22.56 48.43
C ILE A 10 -19.63 -21.34 47.85
N MET A 11 -19.10 -20.48 48.71
CA MET A 11 -18.29 -19.32 48.26
C MET A 11 -17.01 -19.76 47.55
N LEU A 12 -16.37 -20.85 47.98
CA LEU A 12 -15.18 -21.39 47.35
C LEU A 12 -15.48 -22.04 45.96
N LEU A 13 -16.65 -22.63 45.80
CA LEU A 13 -17.10 -23.20 44.52
C LEU A 13 -17.41 -22.11 43.46
N CYS A 14 -17.88 -20.95 43.87
CA CYS A 14 -18.14 -19.83 42.95
C CYS A 14 -16.87 -19.19 42.40
N ILE A 15 -15.72 -19.36 43.05
CA ILE A 15 -14.44 -18.78 42.61
C ILE A 15 -13.77 -19.63 41.52
N LEU A 16 -14.15 -20.90 41.37
CA LEU A 16 -13.59 -21.82 40.37
C LEU A 16 -14.33 -21.83 39.03
N SER A 17 -15.37 -21.03 38.87
CA SER A 17 -16.23 -20.98 37.68
C SER A 17 -15.85 -19.89 36.65
N CYS A 18 -14.62 -19.42 36.62
CA CYS A 18 -14.16 -18.59 35.51
C CYS A 18 -13.55 -19.47 34.41
N GLU A 19 -14.37 -19.94 33.49
CA GLU A 19 -13.86 -20.45 32.21
C GLU A 19 -13.27 -19.31 31.43
N LYS A 20 -11.99 -19.44 31.07
CA LYS A 20 -11.24 -18.45 30.26
C LYS A 20 -11.82 -18.28 28.85
N ASP A 21 -12.62 -19.23 28.39
CA ASP A 21 -13.17 -19.24 27.03
C ASP A 21 -14.35 -18.28 26.82
N PHE A 22 -15.00 -17.77 27.87
CA PHE A 22 -16.12 -16.84 27.73
C PHE A 22 -15.69 -15.48 27.13
N LEU A 23 -14.43 -15.08 27.29
CA LEU A 23 -13.89 -13.84 26.71
C LEU A 23 -13.28 -14.02 25.31
N ASN A 24 -13.13 -15.26 24.85
CA ASN A 24 -12.60 -15.61 23.54
C ASN A 24 -13.68 -15.90 22.49
N VAL A 25 -14.95 -15.65 22.81
CA VAL A 25 -16.02 -15.79 21.82
C VAL A 25 -15.90 -14.65 20.80
N VAL A 26 -15.28 -14.96 19.66
CA VAL A 26 -15.39 -14.11 18.47
C VAL A 26 -16.85 -14.17 18.01
N PRO A 27 -17.59 -13.03 18.00
CA PRO A 27 -18.96 -13.05 17.49
C PRO A 27 -19.02 -13.64 16.08
N ASP A 28 -19.97 -14.52 15.80
CA ASP A 28 -20.13 -15.21 14.50
C ASP A 28 -20.22 -14.28 13.27
N ASN A 29 -20.45 -12.99 13.50
CA ASN A 29 -20.54 -11.96 12.45
C ASN A 29 -19.27 -11.11 12.28
N ILE A 30 -18.17 -11.41 13.00
CA ILE A 30 -16.88 -10.77 12.74
C ILE A 30 -16.21 -11.52 11.59
N ALA A 31 -16.06 -10.82 10.45
CA ALA A 31 -15.28 -11.35 9.33
C ALA A 31 -13.82 -11.51 9.77
N THR A 32 -13.37 -12.74 9.93
CA THR A 32 -11.95 -13.07 10.17
C THR A 32 -11.22 -13.21 8.83
N ILE A 33 -9.90 -13.11 8.84
CA ILE A 33 -9.07 -13.35 7.65
C ILE A 33 -9.37 -14.74 7.07
N ASP A 34 -9.54 -15.76 7.91
CA ASP A 34 -9.87 -17.13 7.48
C ASP A 34 -11.16 -17.19 6.67
N LEU A 35 -12.19 -16.41 7.03
CA LEU A 35 -13.44 -16.34 6.29
C LEU A 35 -13.27 -15.65 4.93
N ALA A 36 -12.34 -14.74 4.79
CA ALA A 36 -12.05 -14.07 3.53
C ALA A 36 -11.44 -15.02 2.49
N PHE A 37 -10.74 -16.08 2.93
CA PHE A 37 -10.05 -17.03 2.06
C PHE A 37 -10.63 -18.45 2.10
N ASN A 38 -11.84 -18.64 2.64
CA ASN A 38 -12.48 -19.93 2.73
C ASN A 38 -13.10 -20.43 1.41
N ASN A 39 -13.28 -19.57 0.42
CA ASN A 39 -13.75 -19.91 -0.92
C ASN A 39 -13.36 -18.85 -1.95
N ARG A 40 -13.50 -19.21 -3.25
CA ARG A 40 -13.19 -18.34 -4.38
C ARG A 40 -13.90 -16.96 -4.32
N ALA A 41 -15.21 -16.94 -4.02
CA ALA A 41 -15.99 -15.70 -4.07
C ALA A 41 -15.61 -14.69 -2.98
N THR A 42 -15.22 -15.17 -1.80
CA THR A 42 -14.73 -14.30 -0.71
C THR A 42 -13.32 -13.80 -1.00
N ALA A 43 -12.44 -14.65 -1.57
CA ALA A 43 -11.11 -14.25 -2.00
C ALA A 43 -11.16 -13.20 -3.13
N GLU A 44 -12.09 -13.32 -4.08
CA GLU A 44 -12.30 -12.32 -5.14
C GLU A 44 -12.74 -10.96 -4.58
N ARG A 45 -13.57 -10.96 -3.54
CA ARG A 45 -13.92 -9.70 -2.84
C ARG A 45 -12.72 -9.08 -2.15
N PHE A 46 -11.84 -9.90 -1.56
CA PHE A 46 -10.62 -9.38 -0.95
C PHE A 46 -9.63 -8.86 -2.03
N LEU A 47 -9.53 -9.53 -3.19
CA LEU A 47 -8.81 -8.99 -4.35
C LEU A 47 -9.34 -7.61 -4.73
N SER A 48 -10.66 -7.45 -4.80
CA SER A 48 -11.27 -6.14 -5.07
C SER A 48 -10.91 -5.10 -4.01
N THR A 49 -10.79 -5.49 -2.73
CA THR A 49 -10.30 -4.60 -1.67
C THR A 49 -8.88 -4.12 -1.96
N CYS A 50 -7.98 -5.02 -2.42
CA CYS A 50 -6.62 -4.60 -2.80
C CYS A 50 -6.61 -3.53 -3.89
N TYR A 51 -7.59 -3.50 -4.79
CA TYR A 51 -7.72 -2.47 -5.81
C TYR A 51 -8.25 -1.12 -5.31
N THR A 52 -8.98 -1.07 -4.18
CA THR A 52 -9.61 0.17 -3.69
C THR A 52 -8.62 1.23 -3.22
N TYR A 53 -7.36 0.84 -3.01
CA TYR A 53 -6.30 1.77 -2.60
C TYR A 53 -5.65 2.52 -3.77
N ILE A 54 -6.02 2.23 -5.03
CA ILE A 54 -5.48 2.93 -6.20
C ILE A 54 -5.90 4.41 -6.13
N PRO A 55 -4.94 5.36 -6.11
CA PRO A 55 -5.25 6.79 -6.12
C PRO A 55 -6.02 7.21 -7.38
N GLU A 56 -7.05 8.02 -7.21
CA GLU A 56 -7.92 8.50 -8.30
C GLU A 56 -7.26 9.61 -9.14
N HIS A 57 -6.12 9.34 -9.74
CA HIS A 57 -5.38 10.33 -10.53
C HIS A 57 -5.84 10.46 -11.99
N ALA A 58 -6.83 9.69 -12.42
CA ALA A 58 -7.45 9.83 -13.74
C ALA A 58 -8.43 11.03 -13.79
N HIS A 59 -8.97 11.45 -12.66
CA HIS A 59 -9.76 12.67 -12.56
C HIS A 59 -8.85 13.89 -12.56
N VAL A 60 -9.10 14.85 -13.47
CA VAL A 60 -8.31 16.07 -13.57
C VAL A 60 -8.23 16.81 -12.23
N GLU A 61 -9.37 16.93 -11.53
CA GLU A 61 -9.49 17.63 -10.24
C GLU A 61 -8.70 16.96 -9.10
N GLN A 62 -8.44 15.65 -9.21
CA GLN A 62 -7.69 14.88 -8.21
C GLN A 62 -6.25 14.59 -8.65
N ASN A 63 -5.89 15.00 -9.87
CA ASN A 63 -4.57 14.79 -10.40
C ASN A 63 -3.62 15.93 -9.97
N PHE A 64 -2.97 15.75 -8.81
CA PHE A 64 -2.01 16.73 -8.32
C PHE A 64 -0.82 16.97 -9.27
N SER A 65 -0.50 15.99 -10.13
CA SER A 65 0.57 16.17 -11.12
C SER A 65 0.25 17.23 -12.18
N LEU A 66 -1.03 17.49 -12.41
CA LEU A 66 -1.49 18.55 -13.33
C LEU A 66 -1.80 19.84 -12.60
N LEU A 67 -2.43 19.74 -11.42
CA LEU A 67 -3.02 20.88 -10.73
C LEU A 67 -2.12 21.48 -9.63
N ALA A 68 -1.09 20.77 -9.19
CA ALA A 68 -0.12 21.28 -8.22
C ALA A 68 1.11 21.94 -8.88
N GLY A 69 1.20 21.88 -10.21
CA GLY A 69 2.18 22.58 -11.03
C GLY A 69 1.64 23.90 -11.59
N ASP A 70 2.26 24.37 -12.66
CA ASP A 70 1.91 25.60 -13.38
C ASP A 70 1.31 25.34 -14.78
N GLU A 71 1.13 24.06 -15.16
CA GLU A 71 0.60 23.69 -16.47
C GLU A 71 -0.88 24.00 -16.62
N ILE A 72 -1.65 23.91 -15.51
CA ILE A 72 -3.08 24.21 -15.47
C ILE A 72 -3.37 25.10 -14.27
N TRP A 73 -4.00 26.23 -14.54
CA TRP A 73 -4.45 27.15 -13.52
C TRP A 73 -5.87 27.60 -13.79
N TYR A 74 -6.69 27.72 -12.74
CA TYR A 74 -8.03 28.21 -12.88
C TYR A 74 -8.04 29.74 -12.96
N TYR A 75 -8.98 30.25 -13.71
CA TYR A 75 -9.30 31.64 -13.83
C TYR A 75 -9.75 32.23 -12.46
N ALA A 76 -9.29 33.44 -12.15
CA ALA A 76 -9.34 34.01 -10.81
C ALA A 76 -10.74 34.18 -10.18
N GLU A 77 -11.82 34.22 -10.99
CA GLU A 77 -13.18 34.29 -10.49
C GLU A 77 -13.73 33.01 -9.89
N ASN A 78 -13.07 31.87 -10.11
CA ASN A 78 -13.46 30.57 -9.54
C ASN A 78 -12.74 30.29 -8.21
N ASP A 79 -12.82 31.21 -7.29
CA ASP A 79 -12.16 31.13 -5.98
C ASP A 79 -12.59 29.89 -5.16
N PHE A 80 -13.81 29.38 -5.40
CA PHE A 80 -14.30 28.17 -4.76
C PHE A 80 -13.44 26.96 -5.09
N TYR A 81 -13.16 26.68 -6.37
CA TYR A 81 -12.30 25.55 -6.78
C TYR A 81 -10.87 25.75 -6.32
N MET A 82 -10.30 26.95 -6.52
CA MET A 82 -8.94 27.29 -6.12
C MET A 82 -8.67 27.14 -4.63
N ASN A 83 -9.68 27.31 -3.78
CA ASN A 83 -9.54 27.24 -2.33
C ASN A 83 -9.95 25.88 -1.75
N ASN A 84 -10.75 25.08 -2.46
CA ASN A 84 -11.24 23.80 -1.94
C ASN A 84 -10.51 22.59 -2.53
N GLU A 85 -10.00 22.69 -3.77
CA GLU A 85 -9.26 21.60 -4.36
C GLU A 85 -7.88 21.43 -3.73
N THR A 86 -7.61 20.22 -3.27
CA THR A 86 -6.38 19.89 -2.54
C THR A 86 -5.12 20.18 -3.35
N SER A 87 -5.12 19.87 -4.64
CA SER A 87 -3.98 20.09 -5.52
C SER A 87 -3.61 21.57 -5.65
N PHE A 88 -4.59 22.47 -5.76
CA PHE A 88 -4.32 23.91 -5.81
C PHE A 88 -3.81 24.47 -4.48
N ARG A 89 -4.22 23.87 -3.36
CA ARG A 89 -3.66 24.24 -2.05
C ARG A 89 -2.18 23.89 -1.98
N ILE A 90 -1.77 22.75 -2.55
CA ILE A 90 -0.35 22.38 -2.68
C ILE A 90 0.36 23.38 -3.60
N ALA A 91 -0.21 23.72 -4.77
CA ALA A 91 0.35 24.71 -5.69
C ALA A 91 0.54 26.11 -5.06
N LYS A 92 -0.35 26.48 -4.13
CA LYS A 92 -0.24 27.72 -3.34
C LYS A 92 0.77 27.64 -2.18
N GLY A 93 1.52 26.55 -2.03
CA GLY A 93 2.49 26.35 -0.96
C GLY A 93 1.88 26.10 0.43
N LEU A 94 0.63 25.66 0.50
CA LEU A 94 -0.08 25.40 1.77
C LEU A 94 0.16 24.00 2.31
N GLN A 95 1.01 23.19 1.67
CA GLN A 95 1.42 21.88 2.19
C GLN A 95 2.22 22.03 3.48
N ASN A 96 1.94 21.21 4.48
CA ASN A 96 2.69 21.21 5.74
C ASN A 96 2.70 19.81 6.38
N SER A 97 3.67 19.57 7.25
CA SER A 97 3.88 18.27 7.90
C SER A 97 2.87 17.96 9.01
N SER A 98 2.27 18.98 9.63
CA SER A 98 1.33 18.80 10.75
C SER A 98 -0.07 18.38 10.28
N SER A 99 -0.44 18.72 9.04
CA SER A 99 -1.74 18.40 8.44
C SER A 99 -1.58 18.35 6.91
N PRO A 100 -0.88 17.31 6.41
CA PRO A 100 -0.54 17.26 4.99
C PRO A 100 -1.77 17.04 4.11
N TYR A 101 -1.80 17.68 2.96
CA TYR A 101 -2.76 17.38 1.90
C TYR A 101 -2.30 16.12 1.15
N LEU A 102 -3.26 15.36 0.59
CA LEU A 102 -3.00 14.10 -0.09
C LEU A 102 -2.18 13.14 0.79
N ASN A 103 -2.64 12.96 2.04
CA ASN A 103 -1.92 12.16 3.04
C ASN A 103 -2.05 10.66 2.74
N TYR A 104 -1.31 10.18 1.76
CA TYR A 104 -1.23 8.74 1.44
C TYR A 104 -0.42 7.94 2.47
N TRP A 105 0.27 8.61 3.39
CA TRP A 105 1.01 7.95 4.47
C TRP A 105 0.06 7.42 5.54
N GLU A 106 -0.81 8.27 6.06
CA GLU A 106 -1.74 7.92 7.14
C GLU A 106 -3.21 7.81 6.67
N GLY A 107 -3.51 8.35 5.52
CA GLY A 107 -4.87 8.56 5.02
C GLY A 107 -5.42 9.95 5.39
N GLY A 108 -6.42 10.40 4.66
CA GLY A 108 -7.13 11.67 4.91
C GLY A 108 -6.68 12.84 4.04
N ARG A 109 -7.45 13.95 4.13
CA ARG A 109 -7.23 15.21 3.41
C ARG A 109 -6.95 15.05 1.91
N GLY A 110 -7.80 14.33 1.21
CA GLY A 110 -7.69 14.08 -0.23
C GLY A 110 -7.07 12.72 -0.60
N ALA A 111 -6.56 11.98 0.39
CA ALA A 111 -6.21 10.57 0.23
C ALA A 111 -7.17 9.73 1.08
N PRO A 112 -8.10 8.98 0.49
CA PRO A 112 -9.14 8.26 1.25
C PRO A 112 -8.55 7.21 2.20
N HIS A 113 -7.41 6.62 1.82
CA HIS A 113 -6.75 5.55 2.58
C HIS A 113 -5.24 5.75 2.64
N SER A 114 -4.62 5.23 3.71
CA SER A 114 -3.18 5.02 3.77
C SER A 114 -2.77 3.94 2.76
N LEU A 115 -1.72 4.18 1.98
CA LEU A 115 -1.17 3.15 1.10
C LEU A 115 -0.42 2.05 1.86
N PHE A 116 0.03 2.31 3.08
CA PHE A 116 0.57 1.25 3.94
C PHE A 116 -0.52 0.24 4.36
N THR A 117 -1.77 0.69 4.54
CA THR A 117 -2.90 -0.23 4.70
C THR A 117 -3.11 -1.07 3.44
N GLY A 118 -3.02 -0.46 2.26
CA GLY A 118 -3.09 -1.18 0.99
C GLY A 118 -1.97 -2.21 0.83
N LEU A 119 -0.73 -1.88 1.21
CA LEU A 119 0.41 -2.81 1.21
C LEU A 119 0.19 -3.99 2.18
N ARG A 120 -0.35 -3.69 3.37
CA ARG A 120 -0.73 -4.73 4.34
C ARG A 120 -1.75 -5.70 3.77
N ASP A 121 -2.80 -5.19 3.14
CA ASP A 121 -3.85 -6.02 2.56
C ASP A 121 -3.34 -6.82 1.35
N CYS A 122 -2.44 -6.25 0.54
CA CYS A 122 -1.74 -7.00 -0.50
C CYS A 122 -0.94 -8.18 0.09
N ASN A 123 -0.21 -7.97 1.19
CA ASN A 123 0.54 -9.05 1.84
C ASN A 123 -0.40 -10.12 2.39
N ILE A 124 -1.49 -9.75 3.08
CA ILE A 124 -2.51 -10.70 3.55
C ILE A 124 -3.05 -11.53 2.39
N PHE A 125 -3.32 -10.91 1.24
CA PHE A 125 -3.81 -11.62 0.07
C PHE A 125 -2.79 -12.62 -0.47
N LEU A 126 -1.54 -12.19 -0.65
CA LEU A 126 -0.46 -13.04 -1.17
C LEU A 126 -0.18 -14.25 -0.27
N GLU A 127 -0.22 -14.07 1.05
CA GLU A 127 -0.01 -15.13 2.03
C GLU A 127 -1.15 -16.17 2.02
N ASN A 128 -2.41 -15.74 1.88
CA ASN A 128 -3.57 -16.61 2.11
C ASN A 128 -4.16 -17.18 0.82
N LEU A 129 -3.91 -16.58 -0.36
CA LEU A 129 -4.50 -17.06 -1.62
C LEU A 129 -4.12 -18.51 -1.97
N VAL A 130 -2.95 -18.96 -1.55
CA VAL A 130 -2.44 -20.33 -1.81
C VAL A 130 -3.38 -21.40 -1.27
N SER A 131 -4.06 -21.12 -0.15
CA SER A 131 -4.92 -22.09 0.56
C SER A 131 -6.38 -22.08 0.10
N VAL A 132 -6.80 -21.16 -0.79
CA VAL A 132 -8.20 -21.01 -1.21
C VAL A 132 -8.67 -22.25 -1.99
N PRO A 133 -9.70 -22.97 -1.50
CA PRO A 133 -10.22 -24.16 -2.19
C PRO A 133 -11.06 -23.78 -3.42
N GLY A 134 -11.01 -24.63 -4.45
CA GLY A 134 -11.81 -24.46 -5.67
C GLY A 134 -11.38 -23.29 -6.56
N LEU A 135 -10.19 -22.75 -6.36
CA LEU A 135 -9.60 -21.74 -7.24
C LEU A 135 -8.68 -22.45 -8.24
N GLU A 136 -8.96 -22.29 -9.53
CA GLU A 136 -8.14 -22.86 -10.60
C GLU A 136 -6.76 -22.22 -10.61
N GLU A 137 -5.73 -23.01 -10.96
CA GLU A 137 -4.34 -22.56 -10.84
C GLU A 137 -4.01 -21.36 -11.74
N GLU A 138 -4.54 -21.32 -12.96
CA GLU A 138 -4.37 -20.20 -13.88
C GLU A 138 -4.96 -18.90 -13.28
N GLU A 139 -6.14 -18.99 -12.68
CA GLU A 139 -6.80 -17.84 -12.03
C GLU A 139 -6.01 -17.42 -10.78
N ARG A 140 -5.50 -18.39 -10.00
CA ARG A 140 -4.64 -18.13 -8.83
C ARG A 140 -3.39 -17.36 -9.22
N GLN A 141 -2.68 -17.82 -10.23
CA GLN A 141 -1.47 -17.16 -10.72
C GLN A 141 -1.74 -15.75 -11.23
N ARG A 142 -2.86 -15.55 -11.93
CA ARG A 142 -3.30 -14.23 -12.38
C ARG A 142 -3.55 -13.29 -11.20
N TRP A 143 -4.27 -13.74 -10.17
CA TRP A 143 -4.58 -12.91 -9.00
C TRP A 143 -3.32 -12.57 -8.18
N LEU A 144 -2.40 -13.52 -8.02
CA LEU A 144 -1.10 -13.26 -7.41
C LEU A 144 -0.31 -12.20 -8.19
N ALA A 145 -0.29 -12.29 -9.51
CA ALA A 145 0.39 -11.33 -10.37
C ALA A 145 -0.25 -9.93 -10.28
N GLU A 146 -1.58 -9.83 -10.29
CA GLU A 146 -2.30 -8.57 -10.12
C GLU A 146 -1.94 -7.89 -8.78
N VAL A 147 -1.97 -8.63 -7.67
CA VAL A 147 -1.66 -8.07 -6.35
C VAL A 147 -0.19 -7.70 -6.20
N LYS A 148 0.74 -8.44 -6.81
CA LYS A 148 2.16 -8.05 -6.87
C LYS A 148 2.34 -6.72 -7.61
N VAL A 149 1.63 -6.50 -8.72
CA VAL A 149 1.66 -5.22 -9.44
C VAL A 149 1.04 -4.09 -8.61
N LEU A 150 -0.07 -4.34 -7.90
CA LEU A 150 -0.65 -3.36 -6.98
C LEU A 150 0.34 -2.99 -5.88
N LYS A 151 1.00 -3.97 -5.28
CA LYS A 151 2.04 -3.76 -4.28
C LYS A 151 3.21 -2.92 -4.80
N ALA A 152 3.68 -3.21 -6.02
CA ALA A 152 4.69 -2.40 -6.70
C ALA A 152 4.21 -0.97 -6.97
N PHE A 153 2.96 -0.82 -7.42
CA PHE A 153 2.36 0.48 -7.69
C PHE A 153 2.20 1.34 -6.44
N TYR A 154 1.83 0.75 -5.30
CA TYR A 154 1.71 1.48 -4.03
C TYR A 154 3.06 1.95 -3.50
N HIS A 155 4.12 1.13 -3.62
CA HIS A 155 5.48 1.58 -3.32
C HIS A 155 5.93 2.70 -4.27
N PHE A 156 5.67 2.58 -5.57
CA PHE A 156 5.97 3.64 -6.54
C PHE A 156 5.25 4.94 -6.19
N TRP A 157 3.97 4.87 -5.80
CA TRP A 157 3.21 6.06 -5.43
C TRP A 157 3.75 6.73 -4.16
N LEU A 158 4.05 5.94 -3.13
CA LEU A 158 4.68 6.43 -1.90
C LEU A 158 6.05 7.04 -2.18
N LEU A 159 6.89 6.37 -2.98
CA LEU A 159 8.20 6.87 -3.41
C LEU A 159 8.08 8.23 -4.11
N ARG A 160 7.13 8.36 -5.03
CA ARG A 160 6.90 9.59 -5.78
C ARG A 160 6.43 10.75 -4.89
N MET A 161 5.63 10.44 -3.84
CA MET A 161 5.07 11.45 -2.93
C MET A 161 6.03 11.86 -1.82
N TYR A 162 6.86 10.95 -1.35
CA TYR A 162 7.63 11.14 -0.10
C TYR A 162 9.14 10.93 -0.26
N GLY A 163 9.62 10.57 -1.45
CA GLY A 163 11.02 10.18 -1.65
C GLY A 163 11.34 8.83 -0.99
N PRO A 164 12.44 8.71 -0.22
CA PRO A 164 12.79 7.49 0.49
C PRO A 164 11.67 7.02 1.41
N ILE A 165 11.30 5.75 1.34
CA ILE A 165 10.21 5.12 2.11
C ILE A 165 10.63 3.75 2.65
N PRO A 166 9.96 3.23 3.69
CA PRO A 166 10.11 1.84 4.08
C PRO A 166 9.62 0.88 2.98
N ILE A 167 10.37 -0.18 2.72
CA ILE A 167 9.93 -1.30 1.87
C ILE A 167 9.14 -2.27 2.74
N ILE A 168 7.87 -2.49 2.42
CA ILE A 168 6.97 -3.40 3.13
C ILE A 168 6.93 -4.74 2.39
N ARG A 169 7.89 -5.62 2.66
CA ARG A 169 7.94 -6.95 2.04
C ARG A 169 6.85 -7.86 2.58
N ASP A 170 6.70 -7.89 3.90
CA ASP A 170 5.79 -8.74 4.64
C ASP A 170 5.06 -7.95 5.73
N ASN A 171 4.00 -8.52 6.28
CA ASN A 171 3.31 -7.91 7.39
C ASN A 171 4.07 -8.17 8.69
N LEU A 172 4.11 -7.16 9.56
CA LEU A 172 4.57 -7.36 10.91
C LEU A 172 3.60 -8.30 11.67
N TYR A 173 4.15 -9.16 12.46
CA TYR A 173 3.42 -10.02 13.36
C TYR A 173 2.64 -9.18 14.40
N VAL A 174 1.40 -9.60 14.74
CA VAL A 174 0.48 -8.83 15.60
C VAL A 174 1.04 -8.55 17.00
N GLY A 175 2.03 -9.32 17.46
CA GLY A 175 2.72 -9.14 18.74
C GLY A 175 4.10 -8.50 18.61
N ALA A 176 4.42 -7.89 17.47
CA ALA A 176 5.71 -7.22 17.27
C ALA A 176 5.96 -6.14 18.32
N SER A 177 7.19 -6.05 18.80
CA SER A 177 7.61 -5.03 19.74
C SER A 177 7.59 -3.63 19.12
N LEU A 178 7.65 -2.59 19.95
CA LEU A 178 7.75 -1.21 19.46
C LEU A 178 9.01 -1.02 18.60
N GLU A 179 10.11 -1.66 18.95
CA GLU A 179 11.38 -1.60 18.20
C GLU A 179 11.23 -2.24 16.81
N GLU A 180 10.62 -3.43 16.70
CA GLU A 180 10.34 -4.09 15.43
C GLU A 180 9.36 -3.30 14.55
N SER A 181 8.49 -2.49 15.14
CA SER A 181 7.53 -1.66 14.41
C SER A 181 8.14 -0.38 13.84
N GLN A 182 9.33 0.01 14.27
CA GLN A 182 10.06 1.17 13.77
C GLN A 182 10.85 0.81 12.50
N VAL A 183 10.14 0.59 11.40
CA VAL A 183 10.76 0.24 10.11
C VAL A 183 11.45 1.48 9.53
N PRO A 184 12.78 1.45 9.29
CA PRO A 184 13.50 2.58 8.71
C PRO A 184 13.12 2.81 7.24
N ARG A 185 13.42 4.00 6.73
CA ARG A 185 13.32 4.29 5.30
C ARG A 185 14.45 3.60 4.56
N ASN A 186 14.15 3.03 3.42
CA ASN A 186 15.14 2.53 2.46
C ASN A 186 15.52 3.63 1.47
N SER A 187 16.66 3.50 0.83
CA SER A 187 17.08 4.42 -0.22
C SER A 187 16.11 4.41 -1.41
N VAL A 188 16.11 5.48 -2.19
CA VAL A 188 15.31 5.55 -3.43
C VAL A 188 15.66 4.38 -4.36
N ASP A 189 16.94 4.06 -4.47
CA ASP A 189 17.42 2.99 -5.35
C ASP A 189 16.90 1.62 -4.87
N ASP A 190 16.99 1.31 -3.57
CA ASP A 190 16.45 0.07 -3.01
C ASP A 190 14.95 -0.08 -3.26
N VAL A 191 14.19 1.01 -3.10
CA VAL A 191 12.74 1.00 -3.34
C VAL A 191 12.43 0.75 -4.82
N VAL A 192 13.19 1.36 -5.73
CA VAL A 192 13.01 1.15 -7.18
C VAL A 192 13.39 -0.27 -7.56
N ASP A 193 14.49 -0.79 -7.03
CA ASP A 193 14.92 -2.17 -7.28
C ASP A 193 13.84 -3.17 -6.82
N TYR A 194 13.23 -2.93 -5.66
CA TYR A 194 12.14 -3.76 -5.17
C TYR A 194 10.87 -3.68 -6.06
N ILE A 195 10.52 -2.49 -6.56
CA ILE A 195 9.41 -2.31 -7.51
C ILE A 195 9.69 -3.09 -8.80
N VAL A 196 10.93 -3.02 -9.30
CA VAL A 196 11.38 -3.73 -10.50
C VAL A 196 11.36 -5.24 -10.28
N GLU A 197 11.87 -5.72 -9.14
CA GLU A 197 11.84 -7.13 -8.73
C GLU A 197 10.42 -7.70 -8.81
N LEU A 198 9.45 -7.04 -8.15
CA LEU A 198 8.05 -7.49 -8.16
C LEU A 198 7.45 -7.56 -9.57
N ILE A 199 7.74 -6.58 -10.41
CA ILE A 199 7.18 -6.54 -11.77
C ILE A 199 7.89 -7.54 -12.69
N ASP A 200 9.19 -7.76 -12.53
CA ASP A 200 9.93 -8.75 -13.32
C ASP A 200 9.49 -10.17 -12.99
N GLU A 201 9.22 -10.49 -11.73
CA GLU A 201 8.57 -11.75 -11.35
C GLU A 201 7.22 -11.95 -12.06
N VAL A 202 6.40 -10.88 -12.12
CA VAL A 202 5.11 -10.92 -12.81
C VAL A 202 5.26 -11.10 -14.31
N ILE A 203 6.22 -10.41 -14.92
CA ILE A 203 6.51 -10.57 -16.37
C ILE A 203 6.96 -12.00 -16.67
N ALA A 204 7.85 -12.55 -15.84
CA ALA A 204 8.37 -13.91 -16.00
C ALA A 204 7.30 -15.01 -15.78
N SER A 205 6.27 -14.73 -14.97
CA SER A 205 5.18 -15.69 -14.73
C SER A 205 4.21 -15.83 -15.91
N GLU A 206 4.20 -14.87 -16.84
CA GLU A 206 3.26 -14.79 -17.98
C GLU A 206 1.76 -14.86 -17.57
N ALA A 207 1.45 -14.64 -16.30
CA ALA A 207 0.10 -14.81 -15.74
C ALA A 207 -0.86 -13.64 -16.07
N LEU A 208 -0.34 -12.47 -16.46
CA LEU A 208 -1.18 -11.32 -16.80
C LEU A 208 -1.57 -11.30 -18.29
N PRO A 209 -2.84 -10.99 -18.60
CA PRO A 209 -3.29 -10.86 -19.97
C PRO A 209 -2.66 -9.62 -20.64
N GLY A 210 -2.37 -9.72 -21.95
CA GLY A 210 -1.93 -8.58 -22.75
C GLY A 210 -3.03 -7.55 -23.00
N ILE A 211 -4.32 -8.00 -22.99
CA ILE A 211 -5.51 -7.18 -23.20
C ILE A 211 -6.69 -7.78 -22.45
N ILE A 212 -7.61 -6.94 -21.97
CA ILE A 212 -8.88 -7.39 -21.39
C ILE A 212 -9.86 -7.70 -22.50
N ASN A 213 -10.31 -8.94 -22.56
CA ASN A 213 -11.28 -9.41 -23.55
C ASN A 213 -12.75 -9.30 -23.06
N TYR A 214 -12.96 -9.39 -21.75
CA TYR A 214 -14.29 -9.36 -21.13
C TYR A 214 -14.51 -8.02 -20.43
N ILE A 215 -14.81 -6.98 -21.22
CA ILE A 215 -14.93 -5.59 -20.75
C ILE A 215 -15.96 -5.45 -19.62
N TYR A 216 -17.09 -6.14 -19.70
CA TYR A 216 -18.17 -6.00 -18.69
C TYR A 216 -17.84 -6.55 -17.31
N THR A 217 -16.90 -7.48 -17.19
CA THR A 217 -16.55 -8.14 -15.93
C THR A 217 -15.12 -7.87 -15.47
N GLU A 218 -14.23 -7.45 -16.37
CA GLU A 218 -12.80 -7.34 -16.10
C GLU A 218 -12.23 -5.94 -16.38
N GLN A 219 -13.07 -4.98 -16.75
CA GLN A 219 -12.60 -3.61 -16.98
C GLN A 219 -11.94 -3.05 -15.72
N GLY A 220 -10.75 -2.46 -15.89
CA GLY A 220 -9.96 -1.91 -14.80
C GLY A 220 -9.01 -2.89 -14.12
N ARG A 221 -9.05 -4.19 -14.46
CA ARG A 221 -8.05 -5.15 -13.96
C ARG A 221 -6.69 -4.93 -14.61
N ILE A 222 -5.64 -5.26 -13.87
CA ILE A 222 -4.25 -5.07 -14.32
C ILE A 222 -3.94 -5.98 -15.50
N THR A 223 -3.21 -5.41 -16.47
CA THR A 223 -2.70 -6.10 -17.66
C THR A 223 -1.18 -6.04 -17.70
N LEU A 224 -0.54 -6.89 -18.49
CA LEU A 224 0.90 -6.88 -18.69
C LEU A 224 1.43 -5.51 -19.19
N PRO A 225 0.81 -4.79 -20.13
CA PRO A 225 1.21 -3.43 -20.48
C PRO A 225 1.13 -2.44 -19.32
N ALA A 226 0.13 -2.55 -18.43
CA ALA A 226 0.03 -1.71 -17.25
C ALA A 226 1.19 -1.95 -16.27
N ALA A 227 1.54 -3.21 -16.02
CA ALA A 227 2.70 -3.57 -15.19
C ALA A 227 4.00 -3.00 -15.76
N LYS A 228 4.25 -3.18 -17.06
CA LYS A 228 5.42 -2.63 -17.75
C LYS A 228 5.47 -1.09 -17.68
N ALA A 229 4.33 -0.41 -17.79
CA ALA A 229 4.26 1.04 -17.68
C ALA A 229 4.61 1.54 -16.27
N ILE A 230 4.23 0.81 -15.21
CA ILE A 230 4.62 1.13 -13.84
C ILE A 230 6.14 0.97 -13.66
N LYS A 231 6.73 -0.13 -14.15
CA LYS A 231 8.18 -0.35 -14.14
C LYS A 231 8.92 0.80 -14.85
N ALA A 232 8.51 1.15 -16.07
CA ALA A 232 9.11 2.24 -16.82
C ALA A 232 9.04 3.58 -16.06
N LYS A 233 7.89 3.89 -15.44
CA LYS A 233 7.76 5.12 -14.63
C LYS A 233 8.68 5.13 -13.42
N ALA A 234 8.84 4.00 -12.72
CA ALA A 234 9.73 3.90 -11.57
C ALA A 234 11.20 4.11 -11.99
N LEU A 235 11.64 3.47 -13.08
CA LEU A 235 12.99 3.61 -13.62
C LEU A 235 13.28 5.04 -14.11
N VAL A 236 12.35 5.67 -14.83
CA VAL A 236 12.49 7.07 -15.28
C VAL A 236 12.57 8.01 -14.07
N LEU A 237 11.76 7.80 -13.03
CA LEU A 237 11.82 8.60 -11.81
C LEU A 237 13.19 8.47 -11.12
N ALA A 238 13.73 7.26 -10.98
CA ALA A 238 15.04 7.00 -10.40
C ALA A 238 16.19 7.62 -11.23
N ALA A 239 16.04 7.67 -12.56
CA ALA A 239 17.02 8.25 -13.48
C ALA A 239 16.94 9.80 -13.53
N SER A 240 15.83 10.39 -13.09
CA SER A 240 15.62 11.84 -13.14
C SER A 240 16.61 12.61 -12.27
N PRO A 241 16.89 13.89 -12.57
CA PRO A 241 17.76 14.74 -11.77
C PRO A 241 17.32 14.89 -10.31
N LEU A 242 16.05 14.58 -9.98
CA LEU A 242 15.55 14.60 -8.61
C LEU A 242 16.25 13.57 -7.72
N PHE A 243 16.57 12.37 -8.26
CA PHE A 243 17.10 11.24 -7.49
C PHE A 243 18.43 10.70 -8.03
N ASN A 244 18.94 11.25 -9.14
CA ASN A 244 20.18 10.80 -9.77
C ASN A 244 21.21 11.92 -9.81
N GLY A 245 22.11 11.94 -8.84
CA GLY A 245 23.13 12.96 -8.70
C GLY A 245 22.64 14.23 -8.01
N ASN A 246 21.62 14.16 -7.18
CA ASN A 246 21.07 15.32 -6.47
C ASN A 246 21.79 15.56 -5.14
N THR A 247 22.71 16.53 -5.14
CA THR A 247 23.46 16.93 -3.94
C THR A 247 22.65 17.81 -2.97
N ASP A 248 21.53 18.39 -3.39
CA ASP A 248 20.66 19.19 -2.54
C ASP A 248 20.00 18.36 -1.43
N MET A 249 19.92 17.03 -1.64
CA MET A 249 19.40 16.06 -0.67
C MET A 249 20.51 15.33 0.12
N SER A 250 21.72 15.87 0.17
CA SER A 250 22.87 15.23 0.83
C SER A 250 22.70 14.98 2.33
N GLU A 251 21.85 15.77 2.99
CA GLU A 251 21.53 15.60 4.41
C GLU A 251 20.47 14.52 4.69
N LEU A 252 19.85 13.97 3.63
CA LEU A 252 18.86 12.91 3.77
C LEU A 252 19.56 11.57 3.91
N VAL A 253 19.84 11.19 5.15
CA VAL A 253 20.57 9.97 5.51
C VAL A 253 19.73 9.08 6.44
N ASP A 254 20.05 7.79 6.48
CA ASP A 254 19.52 6.85 7.48
C ASP A 254 20.17 7.03 8.85
N ALA A 255 19.82 6.17 9.82
CA ALA A 255 20.37 6.22 11.18
C ALA A 255 21.86 5.89 11.24
N GLU A 256 22.38 5.17 10.26
CA GLU A 256 23.79 4.77 10.10
C GLU A 256 24.61 5.81 9.33
N GLY A 257 23.96 6.85 8.76
CA GLY A 257 24.60 7.92 7.99
C GLY A 257 24.74 7.61 6.49
N ASN A 258 24.10 6.56 5.98
CA ASN A 258 24.09 6.26 4.55
C ASN A 258 23.10 7.18 3.81
N SER A 259 23.49 7.66 2.63
CA SER A 259 22.62 8.51 1.82
C SER A 259 21.41 7.76 1.33
N LEU A 260 20.22 8.35 1.52
CA LEU A 260 18.95 7.80 1.03
C LEU A 260 18.65 8.21 -0.42
N VAL A 261 19.41 9.16 -0.98
CA VAL A 261 19.31 9.61 -2.38
C VAL A 261 20.69 9.59 -3.00
N ASN A 262 20.80 9.06 -4.23
CA ASN A 262 22.08 8.99 -4.93
C ASN A 262 22.59 10.39 -5.28
N GLN A 263 23.76 10.76 -4.71
CA GLN A 263 24.39 12.06 -4.92
C GLN A 263 25.35 12.07 -6.12
N VAL A 264 25.69 10.91 -6.66
CA VAL A 264 26.57 10.76 -7.83
C VAL A 264 25.70 10.39 -9.02
N TYR A 265 25.83 11.16 -10.11
CA TYR A 265 25.11 10.86 -11.35
C TYR A 265 25.54 9.51 -11.93
N ASP A 266 24.56 8.65 -12.21
CA ASP A 266 24.74 7.36 -12.87
C ASP A 266 23.97 7.32 -14.20
N GLU A 267 24.71 7.29 -15.31
CA GLU A 267 24.15 7.20 -16.66
C GLU A 267 23.39 5.88 -16.91
N ASN A 268 23.78 4.80 -16.20
CA ASN A 268 23.14 3.48 -16.38
C ASN A 268 21.66 3.49 -15.98
N LYS A 269 21.25 4.37 -15.08
CA LYS A 269 19.82 4.52 -14.74
C LYS A 269 18.98 4.90 -15.96
N TRP A 270 19.49 5.76 -16.84
CA TRP A 270 18.82 6.10 -18.10
C TRP A 270 18.84 4.96 -19.11
N VAL A 271 19.89 4.15 -19.11
CA VAL A 271 19.97 2.95 -19.96
C VAL A 271 18.92 1.93 -19.54
N LEU A 272 18.72 1.74 -18.22
CA LEU A 272 17.68 0.84 -17.66
C LEU A 272 16.27 1.36 -17.88
N ALA A 273 16.08 2.67 -17.91
CA ALA A 273 14.78 3.33 -18.12
C ALA A 273 14.31 3.33 -19.59
N LYS A 274 15.22 3.06 -20.56
CA LYS A 274 14.96 3.04 -22.01
C LYS A 274 14.32 1.73 -22.46
#